data_a80903242087bf18cdd5b167e017b340
#
_entry.id   a80903242087bf18cdd5b167e017b340
#
_cell.length_a   1.000
_cell.length_b   1.000
_cell.length_c   1.000
_cell.angle_alpha   90.00
_cell.angle_beta   90.00
_cell.angle_gamma   90.00
#
_symmetry.space_group_name_H-M   'P 1'
#
loop_
_entity.id
_entity.type
_entity.pdbx_description
1 polymer ?
#
loop_
_entity_poly.entity_id
_entity_poly.type
_entity_poly.pdbx_seq_one_letter_code
_entity_poly.pdbx_strand_id
1 'polypeptide(L)'
;MVSFYAIKVYVLIGGRSKNLMAADEISHFVKYCKKIQPQSHEEIQRFFEGVIGFPYDKELLLQAYLFLNIKKIFPICTELLLFEKSPISDYTDLGKCDFVYLTSFNRLLIIETKFIDTEATGATERKRRNKHRNKVFEQVITLKSRFSHYWNIRLDYLECSVFTTDPEVNWRGNDVNVISKSVSIEELEKWRSSYTKNFAKTRV
;
A
#
# COMPACT_ATOMS: atom_id res chain seq x y z
N MET A 1 40.43 -3.78 -32.74
CA MET A 1 39.60 -4.78 -32.03
C MET A 1 39.69 -4.64 -30.50
N VAL A 2 39.81 -3.43 -29.95
CA VAL A 2 40.02 -3.18 -28.50
C VAL A 2 38.86 -2.39 -27.88
N SER A 3 37.93 -1.87 -28.71
CA SER A 3 36.86 -0.94 -28.24
C SER A 3 35.62 -1.62 -27.68
N PHE A 4 35.34 -2.88 -27.99
CA PHE A 4 34.09 -3.55 -27.57
C PHE A 4 34.11 -4.12 -26.13
N TYR A 5 35.29 -4.43 -25.59
CA TYR A 5 35.40 -4.97 -24.24
C TYR A 5 35.30 -3.90 -23.14
N ALA A 6 35.79 -2.71 -23.42
CA ALA A 6 35.74 -1.60 -22.44
C ALA A 6 34.30 -1.11 -22.19
N ILE A 7 33.45 -1.07 -23.21
CA ILE A 7 32.07 -0.61 -23.11
C ILE A 7 31.22 -1.62 -22.29
N LYS A 8 31.46 -2.92 -22.46
CA LYS A 8 30.73 -3.96 -21.68
C LYS A 8 31.08 -3.97 -20.19
N VAL A 9 32.34 -3.66 -19.85
CA VAL A 9 32.78 -3.57 -18.45
C VAL A 9 32.22 -2.31 -17.76
N TYR A 10 32.17 -1.18 -18.46
CA TYR A 10 31.60 0.06 -17.91
C TYR A 10 30.09 -0.04 -17.64
N VAL A 11 29.32 -0.71 -18.50
CA VAL A 11 27.88 -0.91 -18.31
C VAL A 11 27.62 -1.86 -17.12
N LEU A 12 28.44 -2.88 -16.92
CA LEU A 12 28.30 -3.80 -15.77
C LEU A 12 28.66 -3.15 -14.43
N ILE A 13 29.72 -2.32 -14.41
CA ILE A 13 30.14 -1.61 -13.20
C ILE A 13 29.13 -0.51 -12.85
N GLY A 14 28.63 0.25 -13.82
CA GLY A 14 27.60 1.26 -13.60
C GLY A 14 26.25 0.69 -13.14
N GLY A 15 25.86 -0.47 -13.65
CA GLY A 15 24.64 -1.16 -13.21
C GLY A 15 24.73 -1.72 -11.80
N ARG A 16 25.86 -2.32 -11.40
CA ARG A 16 26.07 -2.81 -10.04
C ARG A 16 26.16 -1.69 -9.01
N SER A 17 26.83 -0.59 -9.32
CA SER A 17 26.92 0.57 -8.43
C SER A 17 25.53 1.20 -8.16
N LYS A 18 24.72 1.39 -9.20
CA LYS A 18 23.35 1.94 -9.06
C LYS A 18 22.42 1.04 -8.25
N ASN A 19 22.51 -0.29 -8.42
CA ASN A 19 21.70 -1.23 -7.65
C ASN A 19 22.14 -1.35 -6.19
N LEU A 20 23.44 -1.23 -5.89
CA LEU A 20 23.96 -1.20 -4.54
C LEU A 20 23.49 0.05 -3.78
N MET A 21 23.57 1.24 -4.38
CA MET A 21 23.10 2.49 -3.74
C MET A 21 21.60 2.43 -3.42
N ALA A 22 20.77 1.95 -4.33
CA ALA A 22 19.34 1.84 -4.10
C ALA A 22 18.97 0.80 -3.03
N ALA A 23 19.74 -0.28 -2.91
CA ALA A 23 19.59 -1.27 -1.84
C ALA A 23 19.89 -0.65 -0.47
N ASP A 24 20.85 0.26 -0.38
CA ASP A 24 21.21 0.97 0.85
C ASP A 24 20.12 1.96 1.29
N GLU A 25 19.52 2.71 0.36
CA GLU A 25 18.43 3.65 0.62
C GLU A 25 17.19 2.94 1.18
N ILE A 26 16.75 1.84 0.55
CA ILE A 26 15.64 1.02 1.05
C ILE A 26 15.98 0.40 2.40
N SER A 27 17.18 -0.13 2.58
CA SER A 27 17.62 -0.70 3.86
C SER A 27 17.60 0.34 4.98
N HIS A 28 17.99 1.58 4.70
CA HIS A 28 17.91 2.69 5.65
C HIS A 28 16.48 3.02 6.03
N PHE A 29 15.59 3.11 5.04
CA PHE A 29 14.17 3.33 5.27
C PHE A 29 13.53 2.19 6.08
N VAL A 30 13.82 0.91 5.76
CA VAL A 30 13.33 -0.25 6.53
C VAL A 30 13.77 -0.18 7.99
N LYS A 31 15.03 0.18 8.26
CA LYS A 31 15.52 0.37 9.63
C LYS A 31 14.79 1.48 10.37
N TYR A 32 14.48 2.57 9.69
CA TYR A 32 13.69 3.66 10.25
C TYR A 32 12.27 3.20 10.58
N CYS A 33 11.59 2.50 9.66
CA CYS A 33 10.24 1.99 9.89
C CYS A 33 10.14 1.12 11.14
N LYS A 34 11.14 0.26 11.40
CA LYS A 34 11.19 -0.57 12.63
C LYS A 34 11.23 0.22 13.92
N LYS A 35 11.65 1.48 13.88
CA LYS A 35 11.66 2.37 15.06
C LYS A 35 10.32 3.06 15.27
N ILE A 36 9.63 3.46 14.19
CA ILE A 36 8.38 4.22 14.28
C ILE A 36 7.13 3.34 14.23
N GLN A 37 7.26 2.09 13.78
CA GLN A 37 6.20 1.07 13.78
C GLN A 37 6.60 -0.06 14.75
N PRO A 38 6.49 0.16 16.08
CA PRO A 38 6.91 -0.83 17.05
C PRO A 38 5.97 -2.02 17.17
N GLN A 39 4.73 -1.90 16.65
CA GLN A 39 3.73 -2.97 16.70
C GLN A 39 4.21 -4.16 15.85
N SER A 40 4.15 -5.34 16.44
CA SER A 40 4.39 -6.59 15.72
C SER A 40 3.27 -6.89 14.74
N HIS A 41 3.51 -7.80 13.81
CA HIS A 41 2.48 -8.27 12.88
C HIS A 41 1.28 -8.85 13.63
N GLU A 42 1.50 -9.59 14.71
CA GLU A 42 0.47 -10.21 15.54
C GLU A 42 -0.36 -9.17 16.31
N GLU A 43 0.24 -8.05 16.71
CA GLU A 43 -0.48 -6.96 17.38
C GLU A 43 -1.40 -6.24 16.39
N ILE A 44 -0.93 -5.97 15.17
CA ILE A 44 -1.72 -5.38 14.10
C ILE A 44 -2.84 -6.35 13.67
N GLN A 45 -2.54 -7.64 13.61
CA GLN A 45 -3.55 -8.65 13.31
C GLN A 45 -4.66 -8.66 14.38
N ARG A 46 -4.32 -8.66 15.66
CA ARG A 46 -5.29 -8.60 16.76
C ARG A 46 -6.14 -7.34 16.73
N PHE A 47 -5.53 -6.20 16.37
CA PHE A 47 -6.28 -4.95 16.15
C PHE A 47 -7.34 -5.14 15.07
N PHE A 48 -6.98 -5.66 13.91
CA PHE A 48 -7.94 -5.88 12.83
C PHE A 48 -8.99 -6.96 13.14
N GLU A 49 -8.63 -7.99 13.87
CA GLU A 49 -9.61 -8.97 14.38
C GLU A 49 -10.69 -8.32 15.26
N GLY A 50 -10.30 -7.36 16.08
CA GLY A 50 -11.22 -6.52 16.85
C GLY A 50 -12.13 -5.66 15.98
N VAL A 51 -11.58 -5.04 14.94
CA VAL A 51 -12.35 -4.24 13.95
C VAL A 51 -13.40 -5.08 13.22
N ILE A 52 -13.07 -6.32 12.85
CA ILE A 52 -14.01 -7.22 12.17
C ILE A 52 -15.19 -7.55 13.09
N GLY A 53 -14.94 -7.75 14.38
CA GLY A 53 -15.98 -8.01 15.37
C GLY A 53 -16.94 -6.84 15.58
N PHE A 54 -16.44 -5.61 15.52
CA PHE A 54 -17.19 -4.37 15.77
C PHE A 54 -16.90 -3.32 14.70
N PRO A 55 -17.43 -3.47 13.47
CA PRO A 55 -17.11 -2.60 12.36
C PRO A 55 -17.89 -1.30 12.40
N TYR A 56 -17.45 -0.38 13.22
CA TYR A 56 -17.99 0.98 13.29
C TYR A 56 -17.48 1.86 12.13
N ASP A 57 -16.39 1.46 11.48
CA ASP A 57 -15.76 2.17 10.36
C ASP A 57 -15.58 1.23 9.16
N LYS A 58 -16.23 1.58 8.05
CA LYS A 58 -16.18 0.80 6.81
C LYS A 58 -14.80 0.83 6.14
N GLU A 59 -14.04 1.92 6.32
CA GLU A 59 -12.67 2.04 5.79
C GLU A 59 -11.71 1.15 6.56
N LEU A 60 -11.81 1.12 7.89
CA LEU A 60 -11.05 0.19 8.73
C LEU A 60 -11.39 -1.28 8.44
N LEU A 61 -12.65 -1.59 8.14
CA LEU A 61 -13.04 -2.95 7.72
C LEU A 61 -12.38 -3.33 6.39
N LEU A 62 -12.32 -2.41 5.44
CA LEU A 62 -11.61 -2.60 4.17
C LEU A 62 -10.10 -2.80 4.38
N GLN A 63 -9.49 -2.03 5.27
CA GLN A 63 -8.09 -2.19 5.67
C GLN A 63 -7.84 -3.55 6.32
N ALA A 64 -8.75 -4.01 7.20
CA ALA A 64 -8.67 -5.34 7.81
C ALA A 64 -8.72 -6.46 6.76
N TYR A 65 -9.63 -6.34 5.79
CA TYR A 65 -9.70 -7.28 4.67
C TYR A 65 -8.40 -7.32 3.88
N LEU A 66 -7.87 -6.16 3.51
CA LEU A 66 -6.60 -6.06 2.78
C LEU A 66 -5.46 -6.71 3.55
N PHE A 67 -5.27 -6.33 4.82
CA PHE A 67 -4.17 -6.83 5.64
C PHE A 67 -4.21 -8.35 5.79
N LEU A 68 -5.36 -8.92 6.14
CA LEU A 68 -5.50 -10.36 6.37
C LEU A 68 -5.47 -11.19 5.07
N ASN A 69 -5.71 -10.56 3.92
CA ASN A 69 -5.66 -11.20 2.62
C ASN A 69 -4.51 -10.70 1.74
N ILE A 70 -3.52 -10.01 2.32
CA ILE A 70 -2.46 -9.31 1.56
C ILE A 70 -1.76 -10.23 0.57
N LYS A 71 -1.44 -11.46 0.96
CA LYS A 71 -0.76 -12.44 0.10
C LYS A 71 -1.61 -12.91 -1.08
N LYS A 72 -2.94 -12.90 -0.94
CA LYS A 72 -3.88 -13.22 -2.02
C LYS A 72 -4.02 -12.05 -2.99
N ILE A 73 -4.08 -10.80 -2.46
CA ILE A 73 -4.34 -9.58 -3.23
C ILE A 73 -3.06 -9.07 -3.88
N PHE A 74 -1.96 -9.00 -3.11
CA PHE A 74 -0.64 -8.56 -3.53
C PHE A 74 0.41 -9.61 -3.15
N PRO A 75 0.57 -10.70 -3.93
CA PRO A 75 1.49 -11.80 -3.62
C PRO A 75 2.95 -11.39 -3.45
N ILE A 76 3.34 -10.26 -4.06
CA ILE A 76 4.70 -9.72 -3.99
C ILE A 76 5.05 -9.09 -2.63
N CYS A 77 4.07 -8.75 -1.79
CA CYS A 77 4.32 -8.18 -0.47
C CYS A 77 4.99 -9.19 0.46
N THR A 78 6.09 -8.84 1.10
CA THR A 78 6.85 -9.72 2.01
C THR A 78 6.74 -9.29 3.46
N GLU A 79 6.90 -8.00 3.75
CA GLU A 79 6.94 -7.43 5.10
C GLU A 79 6.13 -6.13 5.14
N LEU A 80 5.26 -5.97 6.14
CA LEU A 80 4.61 -4.69 6.42
C LEU A 80 5.61 -3.77 7.13
N LEU A 81 5.85 -2.60 6.55
CA LEU A 81 6.78 -1.62 7.10
C LEU A 81 6.06 -0.51 7.86
N LEU A 82 4.95 0.01 7.33
CA LEU A 82 4.14 1.05 7.96
C LEU A 82 2.65 0.74 7.85
N PHE A 83 1.93 1.02 8.93
CA PHE A 83 0.48 1.02 8.99
C PHE A 83 0.01 2.28 9.72
N GLU A 84 -0.84 3.09 9.07
CA GLU A 84 -1.42 4.32 9.64
C GLU A 84 -0.36 5.29 10.21
N LYS A 85 0.81 5.32 9.63
CA LYS A 85 1.93 6.17 10.05
C LYS A 85 2.36 7.15 8.97
N SER A 86 2.83 8.32 9.41
CA SER A 86 3.56 9.20 8.52
C SER A 86 4.94 8.58 8.24
N PRO A 87 5.38 8.59 6.97
CA PRO A 87 6.73 8.13 6.62
C PRO A 87 7.84 9.05 7.15
N ILE A 88 7.46 10.18 7.78
CA ILE A 88 8.37 11.22 8.27
C ILE A 88 7.86 11.66 9.63
N SER A 89 8.63 11.38 10.69
CA SER A 89 8.18 11.52 12.08
C SER A 89 7.82 12.95 12.51
N ASP A 90 8.45 13.96 11.90
CA ASP A 90 8.37 15.34 12.39
C ASP A 90 7.44 16.24 11.57
N TYR A 91 6.82 15.71 10.51
CA TYR A 91 5.95 16.45 9.60
C TYR A 91 4.55 15.83 9.54
N THR A 92 3.66 16.33 10.38
CA THR A 92 2.22 15.95 10.36
C THR A 92 1.54 16.31 9.04
N ASP A 93 2.06 17.30 8.31
CA ASP A 93 1.50 17.80 7.04
C ASP A 93 1.74 16.88 5.85
N LEU A 94 2.62 15.88 5.99
CA LEU A 94 2.92 14.95 4.90
C LEU A 94 1.89 13.84 4.73
N GLY A 95 0.91 13.78 5.64
CA GLY A 95 -0.13 12.76 5.64
C GLY A 95 0.37 11.41 6.15
N LYS A 96 -0.57 10.61 6.64
CA LYS A 96 -0.34 9.20 6.96
C LYS A 96 -0.51 8.40 5.68
N CYS A 97 0.24 7.31 5.55
CA CYS A 97 -0.04 6.28 4.57
C CYS A 97 -0.81 5.14 5.24
N ASP A 98 -1.78 4.56 4.53
CA ASP A 98 -2.51 3.42 5.07
C ASP A 98 -1.58 2.23 5.25
N PHE A 99 -0.88 1.82 4.19
CA PHE A 99 0.09 0.73 4.24
C PHE A 99 1.33 1.00 3.39
N VAL A 100 2.49 0.57 3.89
CA VAL A 100 3.71 0.43 3.09
C VAL A 100 4.28 -0.96 3.31
N TYR A 101 4.46 -1.70 2.23
CA TYR A 101 5.06 -3.04 2.23
C TYR A 101 6.41 -3.05 1.54
N LEU A 102 7.33 -3.87 2.06
CA LEU A 102 8.47 -4.34 1.29
C LEU A 102 7.99 -5.46 0.36
N THR A 103 8.47 -5.45 -0.88
CA THR A 103 8.15 -6.48 -1.87
C THR A 103 9.31 -7.49 -2.03
N SER A 104 9.00 -8.66 -2.60
CA SER A 104 10.01 -9.69 -2.95
C SER A 104 11.07 -9.20 -3.96
N PHE A 105 10.80 -8.08 -4.63
CA PHE A 105 11.73 -7.44 -5.57
C PHE A 105 12.58 -6.35 -4.91
N ASN A 106 12.58 -6.27 -3.57
CA ASN A 106 13.25 -5.21 -2.80
C ASN A 106 12.80 -3.81 -3.24
N ARG A 107 11.49 -3.62 -3.44
CA ARG A 107 10.83 -2.35 -3.72
C ARG A 107 9.83 -2.03 -2.62
N LEU A 108 9.42 -0.79 -2.52
CA LEU A 108 8.36 -0.37 -1.62
C LEU A 108 7.03 -0.30 -2.38
N LEU A 109 5.99 -0.94 -1.88
CA LEU A 109 4.63 -0.80 -2.35
C LEU A 109 3.83 0.05 -1.37
N ILE A 110 3.43 1.24 -1.80
CA ILE A 110 2.58 2.17 -1.06
C ILE A 110 1.13 1.87 -1.45
N ILE A 111 0.27 1.56 -0.48
CA ILE A 111 -1.14 1.25 -0.74
C ILE A 111 -2.00 2.24 0.04
N GLU A 112 -2.89 2.93 -0.67
CA GLU A 112 -3.97 3.73 -0.10
C GLU A 112 -5.29 2.98 -0.26
N THR A 113 -6.10 3.00 0.79
CA THR A 113 -7.41 2.36 0.81
C THR A 113 -8.51 3.40 0.74
N LYS A 114 -9.64 3.05 0.12
CA LYS A 114 -10.82 3.90 0.13
C LYS A 114 -12.10 3.11 0.03
N PHE A 115 -12.93 3.18 1.07
CA PHE A 115 -14.29 2.69 0.97
C PHE A 115 -15.12 3.64 0.11
N ILE A 116 -15.63 3.13 -1.01
CA ILE A 116 -16.48 3.86 -1.95
C ILE A 116 -17.83 3.14 -1.98
N ASP A 117 -18.87 3.85 -1.55
CA ASP A 117 -20.23 3.30 -1.56
C ASP A 117 -20.76 3.26 -3.00
N THR A 118 -20.76 2.06 -3.59
CA THR A 118 -21.24 1.83 -4.96
C THR A 118 -22.73 1.57 -5.02
N GLU A 119 -23.38 1.29 -3.89
CA GLU A 119 -24.81 0.97 -3.82
C GLU A 119 -25.68 2.24 -3.75
N ALA A 120 -25.13 3.33 -3.22
CA ALA A 120 -25.82 4.60 -3.14
C ALA A 120 -26.11 5.16 -4.55
N THR A 121 -27.35 5.57 -4.81
CA THR A 121 -27.82 6.04 -6.11
C THR A 121 -28.05 7.56 -6.13
N GLY A 122 -28.12 8.15 -7.33
CA GLY A 122 -28.40 9.56 -7.52
C GLY A 122 -27.22 10.39 -8.01
N ALA A 123 -27.49 11.61 -8.51
CA ALA A 123 -26.48 12.47 -9.12
C ALA A 123 -25.42 12.96 -8.11
N THR A 124 -25.85 13.29 -6.89
CA THR A 124 -24.96 13.72 -5.79
C THR A 124 -23.99 12.61 -5.40
N GLU A 125 -24.48 11.38 -5.27
CA GLU A 125 -23.65 10.23 -4.91
C GLU A 125 -22.67 9.87 -6.03
N ARG A 126 -23.04 10.00 -7.30
CA ARG A 126 -22.12 9.85 -8.43
C ARG A 126 -20.98 10.88 -8.38
N LYS A 127 -21.29 12.15 -8.08
CA LYS A 127 -20.25 13.18 -7.90
C LYS A 127 -19.32 12.86 -6.73
N ARG A 128 -19.88 12.39 -5.60
CA ARG A 128 -19.12 11.99 -4.41
C ARG A 128 -18.17 10.83 -4.72
N ARG A 129 -18.67 9.78 -5.41
CA ARG A 129 -17.81 8.64 -5.83
C ARG A 129 -16.65 9.10 -6.72
N ASN A 130 -16.92 9.92 -7.73
CA ASN A 130 -15.86 10.41 -8.61
C ASN A 130 -14.83 11.25 -7.85
N LYS A 131 -15.26 12.05 -6.87
CA LYS A 131 -14.34 12.79 -5.99
C LYS A 131 -13.48 11.83 -5.15
N HIS A 132 -14.05 10.78 -4.59
CA HIS A 132 -13.31 9.77 -3.82
C HIS A 132 -12.33 8.99 -4.68
N ARG A 133 -12.75 8.59 -5.91
CA ARG A 133 -11.87 7.94 -6.90
C ARG A 133 -10.63 8.80 -7.20
N ASN A 134 -10.83 10.06 -7.55
CA ASN A 134 -9.71 10.96 -7.86
C ASN A 134 -8.81 11.18 -6.63
N LYS A 135 -9.41 11.42 -5.48
CA LYS A 135 -8.67 11.71 -4.25
C LYS A 135 -7.74 10.59 -3.84
N VAL A 136 -8.15 9.32 -3.92
CA VAL A 136 -7.29 8.20 -3.52
C VAL A 136 -6.07 8.06 -4.43
N PHE A 137 -6.22 8.32 -5.73
CA PHE A 137 -5.09 8.34 -6.65
C PHE A 137 -4.13 9.52 -6.39
N GLU A 138 -4.67 10.71 -6.20
CA GLU A 138 -3.87 11.91 -5.86
C GLU A 138 -3.08 11.69 -4.57
N GLN A 139 -3.68 11.04 -3.57
CA GLN A 139 -3.01 10.72 -2.32
C GLN A 139 -1.82 9.79 -2.53
N VAL A 140 -2.01 8.65 -3.18
CA VAL A 140 -0.92 7.67 -3.36
C VAL A 140 0.20 8.20 -4.25
N ILE A 141 -0.12 9.00 -5.29
CA ILE A 141 0.89 9.62 -6.16
C ILE A 141 1.68 10.69 -5.39
N THR A 142 0.99 11.49 -4.59
CA THR A 142 1.63 12.49 -3.73
C THR A 142 2.56 11.83 -2.72
N LEU A 143 2.12 10.74 -2.08
CA LEU A 143 2.97 9.97 -1.17
C LEU A 143 4.20 9.42 -1.88
N LYS A 144 4.07 8.82 -3.07
CA LYS A 144 5.20 8.35 -3.87
C LYS A 144 6.25 9.43 -4.08
N SER A 145 5.82 10.62 -4.50
CA SER A 145 6.72 11.76 -4.74
C SER A 145 7.41 12.19 -3.45
N ARG A 146 6.68 12.24 -2.33
CA ARG A 146 7.22 12.59 -1.01
C ARG A 146 8.22 11.57 -0.50
N PHE A 147 7.93 10.26 -0.64
CA PHE A 147 8.87 9.19 -0.30
C PHE A 147 10.16 9.33 -1.09
N SER A 148 10.05 9.50 -2.41
CA SER A 148 11.21 9.69 -3.27
C SER A 148 12.06 10.88 -2.85
N HIS A 149 11.44 12.04 -2.63
CA HIS A 149 12.14 13.27 -2.30
C HIS A 149 12.80 13.20 -0.92
N TYR A 150 12.06 12.77 0.11
CA TYR A 150 12.55 12.82 1.50
C TYR A 150 13.58 11.72 1.80
N TRP A 151 13.34 10.52 1.32
CA TRP A 151 14.22 9.36 1.57
C TRP A 151 15.27 9.16 0.48
N ASN A 152 15.29 10.03 -0.52
CA ASN A 152 16.15 9.91 -1.70
C ASN A 152 16.00 8.56 -2.42
N ILE A 153 14.82 7.91 -2.30
CA ILE A 153 14.54 6.63 -2.94
C ILE A 153 14.13 6.91 -4.38
N ARG A 154 14.78 6.28 -5.33
CA ARG A 154 14.45 6.40 -6.75
C ARG A 154 13.02 5.96 -7.04
N LEU A 155 12.33 6.67 -7.94
CA LEU A 155 10.92 6.42 -8.28
C LEU A 155 10.64 5.02 -8.83
N ASP A 156 11.62 4.37 -9.46
CA ASP A 156 11.50 3.01 -9.98
C ASP A 156 11.55 1.92 -8.88
N TYR A 157 11.92 2.27 -7.65
CA TYR A 157 11.81 1.41 -6.46
C TYR A 157 10.56 1.66 -5.64
N LEU A 158 9.71 2.60 -6.07
CA LEU A 158 8.45 2.94 -5.43
C LEU A 158 7.29 2.54 -6.34
N GLU A 159 6.50 1.58 -5.90
CA GLU A 159 5.25 1.17 -6.54
C GLU A 159 4.06 1.77 -5.79
N CYS A 160 3.00 2.08 -6.51
CA CYS A 160 1.77 2.63 -5.95
C CYS A 160 0.59 1.72 -6.23
N SER A 161 -0.27 1.59 -5.23
CA SER A 161 -1.54 0.89 -5.40
C SER A 161 -2.67 1.60 -4.68
N VAL A 162 -3.87 1.44 -5.20
CA VAL A 162 -5.12 1.76 -4.50
C VAL A 162 -5.92 0.47 -4.29
N PHE A 163 -6.54 0.36 -3.11
CA PHE A 163 -7.44 -0.73 -2.79
C PHE A 163 -8.79 -0.17 -2.36
N THR A 164 -9.85 -0.51 -3.08
CA THR A 164 -11.17 0.11 -2.90
C THR A 164 -12.30 -0.91 -2.92
N THR A 165 -13.52 -0.46 -2.59
CA THR A 165 -14.76 -1.24 -2.80
C THR A 165 -15.37 -1.02 -4.18
N ASP A 166 -14.74 -0.25 -5.05
CA ASP A 166 -15.26 0.11 -6.36
C ASP A 166 -14.39 -0.48 -7.48
N PRO A 167 -14.88 -1.48 -8.23
CA PRO A 167 -14.12 -2.13 -9.30
C PRO A 167 -13.88 -1.23 -10.51
N GLU A 168 -14.62 -0.13 -10.65
CA GLU A 168 -14.45 0.83 -11.75
C GLU A 168 -13.32 1.84 -11.49
N VAL A 169 -12.66 1.77 -10.34
CA VAL A 169 -11.52 2.64 -10.02
C VAL A 169 -10.32 2.25 -10.86
N ASN A 170 -10.03 3.08 -11.87
CA ASN A 170 -8.87 2.92 -12.74
C ASN A 170 -8.16 4.26 -12.91
N TRP A 171 -6.84 4.24 -12.76
CA TRP A 171 -6.02 5.42 -13.04
C TRP A 171 -5.92 5.66 -14.56
N ARG A 172 -6.19 6.87 -14.97
CA ARG A 172 -6.12 7.29 -16.38
C ARG A 172 -5.00 8.29 -16.68
N GLY A 173 -4.13 8.57 -15.69
CA GLY A 173 -2.98 9.45 -15.87
C GLY A 173 -1.81 8.74 -16.56
N ASN A 174 -1.03 9.48 -17.35
CA ASN A 174 0.04 8.91 -18.17
C ASN A 174 1.39 8.79 -17.44
N ASP A 175 1.56 9.45 -16.29
CA ASP A 175 2.90 9.67 -15.73
C ASP A 175 3.28 8.71 -14.59
N VAL A 176 2.32 8.03 -13.99
CA VAL A 176 2.57 7.11 -12.86
C VAL A 176 1.71 5.87 -12.97
N ASN A 177 2.33 4.71 -13.00
CA ASN A 177 1.62 3.45 -12.90
C ASN A 177 1.09 3.27 -11.48
N VAL A 178 -0.24 3.25 -11.34
CA VAL A 178 -0.92 2.90 -10.10
C VAL A 178 -1.72 1.63 -10.31
N ILE A 179 -1.44 0.62 -9.50
CA ILE A 179 -2.14 -0.66 -9.55
C ILE A 179 -3.46 -0.50 -8.79
N SER A 180 -4.59 -0.70 -9.48
CA SER A 180 -5.90 -0.71 -8.85
C SER A 180 -6.33 -2.13 -8.51
N LYS A 181 -6.75 -2.36 -7.27
CA LYS A 181 -7.37 -3.59 -6.80
C LYS A 181 -8.64 -3.25 -6.04
N SER A 182 -9.61 -4.15 -6.06
CA SER A 182 -10.88 -3.93 -5.38
C SER A 182 -11.45 -5.22 -4.81
N VAL A 183 -12.37 -5.04 -3.87
CA VAL A 183 -13.29 -6.05 -3.34
C VAL A 183 -14.69 -5.46 -3.36
N SER A 184 -15.71 -6.20 -3.81
CA SER A 184 -17.09 -5.68 -3.75
C SER A 184 -17.57 -5.55 -2.31
N ILE A 185 -18.54 -4.66 -2.06
CA ILE A 185 -19.17 -4.51 -0.74
C ILE A 185 -19.77 -5.85 -0.28
N GLU A 186 -20.43 -6.55 -1.19
CA GLU A 186 -21.04 -7.88 -0.91
C GLU A 186 -19.96 -8.91 -0.50
N GLU A 187 -18.84 -8.98 -1.22
CA GLU A 187 -17.73 -9.88 -0.88
C GLU A 187 -17.11 -9.54 0.47
N LEU A 188 -16.92 -8.26 0.76
CA LEU A 188 -16.38 -7.76 2.02
C LEU A 188 -17.27 -8.16 3.21
N GLU A 189 -18.59 -7.97 3.11
CA GLU A 189 -19.55 -8.34 4.16
C GLU A 189 -19.70 -9.86 4.33
N LYS A 190 -19.66 -10.61 3.23
CA LYS A 190 -19.66 -12.09 3.26
C LYS A 190 -18.42 -12.62 3.94
N TRP A 191 -17.24 -12.06 3.60
CA TRP A 191 -15.98 -12.41 4.25
C TRP A 191 -16.03 -12.12 5.75
N ARG A 192 -16.47 -10.94 6.14
CA ARG A 192 -16.64 -10.54 7.53
C ARG A 192 -17.52 -11.54 8.30
N SER A 193 -18.69 -11.85 7.73
CA SER A 193 -19.64 -12.79 8.35
C SER A 193 -19.06 -14.20 8.54
N SER A 194 -18.24 -14.65 7.60
CA SER A 194 -17.54 -15.94 7.67
C SER A 194 -16.42 -15.91 8.72
N TYR A 195 -15.67 -14.81 8.79
CA TYR A 195 -14.58 -14.65 9.73
C TYR A 195 -15.08 -14.65 11.18
N THR A 196 -16.14 -13.88 11.50
CA THR A 196 -16.72 -13.82 12.83
C THR A 196 -17.28 -15.17 13.29
N LYS A 197 -17.91 -15.96 12.41
CA LYS A 197 -18.40 -17.32 12.73
C LYS A 197 -17.27 -18.28 13.08
N ASN A 198 -16.15 -18.21 12.37
CA ASN A 198 -14.99 -19.07 12.63
C ASN A 198 -14.28 -18.66 13.92
N PHE A 199 -14.15 -17.37 14.18
CA PHE A 199 -13.52 -16.83 15.39
C PHE A 199 -14.29 -17.19 16.66
N ALA A 200 -15.63 -17.21 16.60
CA ALA A 200 -16.47 -17.66 17.73
C ALA A 200 -16.29 -19.13 18.07
N LYS A 201 -16.00 -19.98 17.08
CA LYS A 201 -15.77 -21.43 17.29
C LYS A 201 -14.40 -21.76 17.91
N THR A 202 -13.41 -20.91 17.75
CA THR A 202 -12.03 -21.15 18.23
C THR A 202 -11.83 -20.71 19.69
N ARG A 203 -12.80 -20.00 20.27
CA ARG A 203 -12.78 -19.51 21.66
C ARG A 203 -13.61 -20.36 22.64
N VAL A 204 -14.18 -21.47 22.18
CA VAL A 204 -14.87 -22.49 22.98
C VAL A 204 -13.95 -23.69 23.13
#